data_775cb8efe0545aafa573662eeb4d8041
#
_entry.id   775cb8efe0545aafa573662eeb4d8041
#
_cell.length_a   1.000
_cell.length_b   1.000
_cell.length_c   1.000
_cell.angle_alpha   90.00
_cell.angle_beta   90.00
_cell.angle_gamma   90.00
#
_symmetry.space_group_name_H-M   'P 1'
#
loop_
_entity.id
_entity.type
_entity.pdbx_description
1 polymer ?
#
loop_
_entity_poly.entity_id
_entity_poly.type
_entity_poly.pdbx_seq_one_letter_code
_entity_poly.pdbx_strand_id
1 'polypeptide(L)'
;MQLVPLTPELQPPDRGQSTALVPLATTGLRRIGGELSPVCLSLSSSTLIGLRVYLDEFARQLTQQKPTSTTARTYFKRGRGFIAWLEQGRDHQLRRLDRACLEAYRAFLDQRFANLRTKNGYLTAVRQFLNWLVPLHPGLVNPADFVQGWRCSRQHTRRHLPVEDAKALLTVLETDPRKTGEQRARNVAMAYLMLKTGLRTIEVSRSRIEHLQELVPDEKWRLWVHGKGRASADESVQVLKEVYERLQAYLALRPGPLQGSEPLFATTACYDRSGNVLTAAGKRLSTRAIHRIITEGLLLAGVKKPGIVVHSLRHSTPTFALLNDANPTRVQKMMRHQHYATTEIYVEEVQRLLEGAEDAVTQI
;
A
#
# COMPACT_ATOMS: atom_id res chain seq x y z
N MET A 1 8.61 -14.56 28.48
CA MET A 1 8.67 -13.10 28.28
C MET A 1 7.43 -12.71 27.46
N GLN A 2 6.35 -12.26 28.11
CA GLN A 2 5.07 -11.96 27.48
C GLN A 2 5.19 -10.72 26.60
N LEU A 3 4.74 -10.84 25.35
CA LEU A 3 4.65 -9.74 24.40
C LEU A 3 3.50 -8.82 24.81
N VAL A 4 3.83 -7.61 25.28
CA VAL A 4 2.85 -6.57 25.58
C VAL A 4 2.31 -6.02 24.25
N PRO A 5 0.99 -5.94 24.03
CA PRO A 5 0.41 -5.37 22.83
C PRO A 5 0.65 -3.86 22.76
N LEU A 6 1.10 -3.37 21.62
CA LEU A 6 1.42 -1.95 21.33
C LEU A 6 0.17 -1.09 21.04
N THR A 7 -0.99 -1.43 21.52
CA THR A 7 -2.20 -0.61 21.31
C THR A 7 -3.05 -0.55 22.55
N PRO A 8 -2.92 0.49 23.39
CA PRO A 8 -4.09 1.01 24.08
C PRO A 8 -4.94 1.75 23.01
N GLU A 9 -6.21 1.41 22.91
CA GLU A 9 -7.20 2.26 22.26
C GLU A 9 -7.28 3.57 23.04
N LEU A 10 -6.75 4.64 22.45
CA LEU A 10 -6.89 6.00 22.96
C LEU A 10 -7.82 6.73 22.02
N GLN A 11 -8.89 7.26 22.58
CA GLN A 11 -9.79 8.23 21.95
C GLN A 11 -8.99 9.39 21.34
N PRO A 12 -9.43 9.96 20.21
CA PRO A 12 -8.76 11.11 19.62
C PRO A 12 -8.84 12.30 20.59
N PRO A 13 -7.79 13.11 20.75
CA PRO A 13 -7.84 14.31 21.55
C PRO A 13 -8.81 15.33 20.95
N ASP A 14 -9.48 16.02 21.82
CA ASP A 14 -10.49 17.06 21.56
C ASP A 14 -9.97 18.13 20.59
N ARG A 15 -10.78 18.49 19.59
CA ARG A 15 -10.45 19.49 18.59
C ARG A 15 -10.65 20.88 19.19
N GLY A 16 -9.59 21.53 19.60
CA GLY A 16 -9.77 22.92 19.97
C GLY A 16 -8.70 23.69 20.71
N GLN A 17 -7.43 23.27 20.67
CA GLN A 17 -6.36 24.15 21.17
C GLN A 17 -5.16 24.13 20.22
N SER A 18 -4.80 25.30 19.70
CA SER A 18 -3.52 25.54 19.04
C SER A 18 -2.42 25.40 20.08
N THR A 19 -1.86 24.19 20.20
CA THR A 19 -0.69 23.94 21.06
C THR A 19 0.52 24.60 20.41
N ALA A 20 1.00 25.68 21.00
CA ALA A 20 2.27 26.28 20.64
C ALA A 20 3.38 25.20 20.74
N LEU A 21 4.21 25.11 19.70
CA LEU A 21 5.34 24.18 19.66
C LEU A 21 6.33 24.55 20.75
N VAL A 22 6.49 23.71 21.75
CA VAL A 22 7.42 23.93 22.87
C VAL A 22 8.83 23.61 22.39
N PRO A 23 9.84 24.47 22.64
CA PRO A 23 11.21 24.18 22.28
C PRO A 23 11.69 22.89 22.94
N LEU A 24 12.31 22.00 22.14
CA LEU A 24 12.94 20.81 22.68
C LEU A 24 14.26 21.19 23.36
N ALA A 25 14.54 20.57 24.52
CA ALA A 25 15.82 20.77 25.20
C ALA A 25 16.96 20.20 24.36
N THR A 26 17.77 21.09 23.79
CA THR A 26 19.02 20.74 23.10
C THR A 26 20.18 20.85 24.07
N THR A 27 21.04 19.85 24.13
CA THR A 27 22.33 19.98 24.79
C THR A 27 23.19 20.90 23.93
N GLY A 28 23.45 22.11 24.44
CA GLY A 28 24.12 23.17 23.70
C GLY A 28 25.51 22.78 23.14
N LEU A 29 25.89 23.48 22.11
CA LEU A 29 27.23 23.45 21.51
C LEU A 29 28.32 23.58 22.58
N ARG A 30 29.04 22.51 22.87
CA ARG A 30 30.32 22.59 23.57
C ARG A 30 31.43 22.59 22.51
N ARG A 31 32.23 23.63 22.48
CA ARG A 31 33.53 23.59 21.80
C ARG A 31 34.45 22.67 22.61
N ILE A 32 34.74 21.50 22.09
CA ILE A 32 35.80 20.61 22.59
C ILE A 32 36.87 20.61 21.46
N GLY A 33 38.04 21.20 21.70
CA GLY A 33 39.17 21.13 20.78
C GLY A 33 38.94 21.78 19.40
N GLY A 34 38.15 22.87 19.31
CA GLY A 34 37.99 23.63 18.06
C GLY A 34 36.95 23.09 17.07
N GLU A 35 36.44 21.88 17.20
CA GLU A 35 35.39 21.33 16.35
C GLU A 35 34.00 21.51 16.97
N LEU A 36 33.03 21.89 16.12
CA LEU A 36 31.60 21.98 16.48
C LEU A 36 31.02 20.59 16.60
N SER A 37 30.85 20.11 17.84
CA SER A 37 30.09 18.87 18.03
C SER A 37 28.61 19.05 17.63
N PRO A 38 28.03 18.14 16.87
CA PRO A 38 26.62 18.22 16.47
C PRO A 38 25.70 18.26 17.69
N VAL A 39 24.69 19.13 17.65
CA VAL A 39 23.69 19.24 18.71
C VAL A 39 22.80 17.99 18.68
N CYS A 40 22.75 17.30 19.81
CA CYS A 40 21.84 16.15 20.02
C CYS A 40 20.70 16.54 20.96
N LEU A 41 19.52 15.91 20.77
CA LEU A 41 18.42 16.06 21.72
C LEU A 41 18.68 15.25 22.98
N SER A 42 18.58 15.90 24.14
CA SER A 42 18.56 15.22 25.42
C SER A 42 17.21 14.53 25.63
N LEU A 43 17.21 13.24 25.97
CA LEU A 43 15.97 12.45 26.17
C LEU A 43 15.42 12.65 27.59
N SER A 44 14.93 13.84 27.91
CA SER A 44 14.18 14.14 29.13
C SER A 44 12.68 13.81 28.93
N SER A 45 11.90 13.76 30.02
CA SER A 45 10.45 13.58 29.95
C SER A 45 9.79 14.69 29.11
N SER A 46 10.22 15.95 29.29
CA SER A 46 9.71 17.08 28.53
C SER A 46 10.05 16.97 27.04
N THR A 47 11.25 16.51 26.69
CA THR A 47 11.64 16.26 25.30
C THR A 47 10.77 15.18 24.65
N LEU A 48 10.47 14.08 25.34
CA LEU A 48 9.64 13.02 24.81
C LEU A 48 8.18 13.46 24.60
N ILE A 49 7.64 14.28 25.51
CA ILE A 49 6.33 14.93 25.34
C ILE A 49 6.37 15.86 24.13
N GLY A 50 7.41 16.68 24.01
CA GLY A 50 7.60 17.56 22.86
C GLY A 50 7.68 16.80 21.54
N LEU A 51 8.41 15.69 21.47
CA LEU A 51 8.51 14.84 20.28
C LEU A 51 7.16 14.29 19.84
N ARG A 52 6.25 13.99 20.78
CA ARG A 52 4.88 13.57 20.44
C ARG A 52 4.11 14.70 19.77
N VAL A 53 4.16 15.93 20.32
CA VAL A 53 3.50 17.11 19.75
C VAL A 53 4.06 17.42 18.34
N TYR A 54 5.37 17.36 18.18
CA TYR A 54 6.02 17.54 16.88
C TYR A 54 5.63 16.45 15.87
N LEU A 55 5.46 15.20 16.32
CA LEU A 55 5.03 14.11 15.45
C LEU A 55 3.59 14.29 14.95
N ASP A 56 2.69 14.79 15.81
CA ASP A 56 1.32 15.14 15.43
C ASP A 56 1.31 16.24 14.37
N GLU A 57 2.12 17.29 14.56
CA GLU A 57 2.28 18.39 13.61
C GLU A 57 2.86 17.93 12.27
N PHE A 58 3.91 17.12 12.29
CA PHE A 58 4.50 16.50 11.10
C PHE A 58 3.46 15.71 10.31
N ALA A 59 2.68 14.87 10.99
CA ALA A 59 1.62 14.10 10.35
C ALA A 59 0.50 14.96 9.78
N ARG A 60 0.14 16.05 10.46
CA ARG A 60 -0.83 17.05 10.00
C ARG A 60 -0.36 17.73 8.72
N GLN A 61 0.87 18.21 8.67
CA GLN A 61 1.44 18.86 7.48
C GLN A 61 1.54 17.89 6.30
N LEU A 62 1.98 16.65 6.52
CA LEU A 62 2.00 15.64 5.46
C LEU A 62 0.59 15.34 4.93
N THR A 63 -0.43 15.37 5.80
CA THR A 63 -1.82 15.16 5.39
C THR A 63 -2.32 16.33 4.55
N GLN A 64 -1.98 17.57 4.92
CA GLN A 64 -2.33 18.76 4.14
C GLN A 64 -1.67 18.76 2.76
N GLN A 65 -0.38 18.39 2.68
CA GLN A 65 0.33 18.32 1.40
C GLN A 65 -0.19 17.22 0.47
N LYS A 66 -0.62 16.07 1.03
CA LYS A 66 -1.09 14.90 0.27
C LYS A 66 -2.29 14.25 0.95
N PRO A 67 -3.49 14.85 0.86
CA PRO A 67 -4.68 14.41 1.62
C PRO A 67 -5.13 12.97 1.32
N THR A 68 -4.90 12.50 0.10
CA THR A 68 -5.29 11.15 -0.34
C THR A 68 -4.25 10.07 -0.02
N SER A 69 -3.07 10.48 0.47
CA SER A 69 -1.97 9.57 0.76
C SER A 69 -2.10 8.92 2.13
N THR A 70 -1.84 7.63 2.21
CA THR A 70 -1.73 6.90 3.48
C THR A 70 -0.37 7.07 4.17
N THR A 71 0.54 7.81 3.56
CA THR A 71 1.93 7.99 4.03
C THR A 71 1.96 8.68 5.39
N ALA A 72 1.19 9.76 5.57
CA ALA A 72 1.11 10.49 6.84
C ALA A 72 0.69 9.55 7.99
N ARG A 73 -0.39 8.80 7.81
CA ARG A 73 -0.85 7.81 8.81
C ARG A 73 0.21 6.75 9.11
N THR A 74 0.92 6.28 8.08
CA THR A 74 1.96 5.27 8.24
C THR A 74 3.15 5.81 9.00
N TYR A 75 3.62 7.01 8.67
CA TYR A 75 4.73 7.67 9.35
C TYR A 75 4.37 8.02 10.79
N PHE A 76 3.17 8.52 11.02
CA PHE A 76 2.65 8.78 12.35
C PHE A 76 2.64 7.52 13.23
N LYS A 77 2.05 6.41 12.74
CA LYS A 77 2.00 5.14 13.48
C LYS A 77 3.41 4.64 13.83
N ARG A 78 4.34 4.71 12.87
CA ARG A 78 5.72 4.25 13.07
C ARG A 78 6.51 5.18 13.98
N GLY A 79 6.33 6.49 13.85
CA GLY A 79 6.92 7.50 14.72
C GLY A 79 6.45 7.37 16.16
N ARG A 80 5.15 7.13 16.38
CA ARG A 80 4.62 6.80 17.72
C ARG A 80 5.30 5.55 18.32
N GLY A 81 5.50 4.51 17.51
CA GLY A 81 6.21 3.32 17.95
C GLY A 81 7.66 3.59 18.34
N PHE A 82 8.32 4.49 17.63
CA PHE A 82 9.67 4.93 17.96
C PHE A 82 9.71 5.72 19.29
N ILE A 83 8.82 6.70 19.47
CA ILE A 83 8.76 7.49 20.70
C ILE A 83 8.43 6.58 21.91
N ALA A 84 7.48 5.64 21.77
CA ALA A 84 7.17 4.68 22.81
C ALA A 84 8.39 3.79 23.19
N TRP A 85 9.19 3.40 22.20
CA TRP A 85 10.44 2.69 22.44
C TRP A 85 11.48 3.56 23.18
N LEU A 86 11.61 4.84 22.83
CA LEU A 86 12.46 5.78 23.55
C LEU A 86 12.04 5.93 25.03
N GLU A 87 10.75 5.97 25.30
CA GLU A 87 10.20 6.07 26.66
C GLU A 87 10.54 4.85 27.50
N GLN A 88 10.37 3.64 26.93
CA GLN A 88 10.79 2.39 27.58
C GLN A 88 12.30 2.30 27.75
N GLY A 89 13.07 2.81 26.78
CA GLY A 89 14.53 2.80 26.80
C GLY A 89 15.17 3.77 27.80
N ARG A 90 14.42 4.74 28.37
CA ARG A 90 14.92 5.57 29.48
C ARG A 90 15.32 4.76 30.69
N ASP A 91 14.61 3.69 30.96
CA ASP A 91 14.93 2.74 32.00
C ASP A 91 16.23 1.98 31.69
N HIS A 92 16.67 1.97 30.44
CA HIS A 92 17.86 1.31 29.92
C HIS A 92 19.00 2.29 29.53
N GLN A 93 19.09 3.44 30.20
CA GLN A 93 20.20 4.42 30.08
C GLN A 93 20.29 5.24 28.76
N LEU A 94 19.29 5.23 27.89
CA LEU A 94 19.26 6.16 26.75
C LEU A 94 19.09 7.61 27.23
N ARG A 95 20.14 8.42 27.08
CA ARG A 95 20.14 9.83 27.56
C ARG A 95 20.06 10.83 26.40
N ARG A 96 20.42 10.43 25.19
CA ARG A 96 20.53 11.31 24.03
C ARG A 96 19.96 10.64 22.79
N LEU A 97 19.36 11.45 21.93
CA LEU A 97 18.95 11.02 20.59
C LEU A 97 20.13 11.25 19.64
N ASP A 98 21.06 10.35 19.64
CA ASP A 98 22.28 10.33 18.84
C ASP A 98 22.35 9.07 17.96
N ARG A 99 23.46 8.87 17.26
CA ARG A 99 23.69 7.70 16.43
C ARG A 99 23.59 6.39 17.23
N ALA A 100 24.16 6.35 18.43
CA ALA A 100 24.13 5.14 19.27
C ALA A 100 22.70 4.76 19.64
N CYS A 101 21.85 5.75 19.96
CA CYS A 101 20.42 5.55 20.19
C CYS A 101 19.71 4.94 18.96
N LEU A 102 20.01 5.44 17.74
CA LEU A 102 19.42 4.92 16.51
C LEU A 102 19.93 3.53 16.12
N GLU A 103 21.20 3.21 16.42
CA GLU A 103 21.72 1.83 16.26
C GLU A 103 21.07 0.86 17.25
N ALA A 104 20.80 1.29 18.49
CA ALA A 104 20.03 0.50 19.45
C ALA A 104 18.58 0.29 18.96
N TYR A 105 17.94 1.32 18.39
CA TYR A 105 16.62 1.18 17.77
C TYR A 105 16.65 0.21 16.58
N ARG A 106 17.70 0.28 15.77
CA ARG A 106 17.89 -0.65 14.65
C ARG A 106 17.99 -2.09 15.15
N ALA A 107 18.76 -2.36 16.23
CA ALA A 107 18.86 -3.67 16.85
C ALA A 107 17.51 -4.15 17.41
N PHE A 108 16.73 -3.25 18.04
CA PHE A 108 15.36 -3.55 18.47
C PHE A 108 14.46 -3.95 17.29
N LEU A 109 14.53 -3.25 16.14
CA LEU A 109 13.76 -3.60 14.94
C LEU A 109 14.18 -4.97 14.39
N ASP A 110 15.46 -5.34 14.52
CA ASP A 110 15.98 -6.64 14.10
C ASP A 110 15.35 -7.81 14.87
N GLN A 111 15.21 -7.64 16.16
CA GLN A 111 14.57 -8.63 17.03
C GLN A 111 13.05 -8.71 16.82
N ARG A 112 12.43 -7.56 16.53
CA ARG A 112 10.96 -7.46 16.49
C ARG A 112 10.34 -7.88 15.16
N PHE A 113 11.03 -7.72 14.04
CA PHE A 113 10.48 -7.97 12.71
C PHE A 113 11.41 -8.87 11.89
N ALA A 114 10.86 -9.91 11.26
CA ALA A 114 11.60 -10.73 10.31
C ALA A 114 11.77 -10.03 8.94
N ASN A 115 10.77 -9.24 8.51
CA ASN A 115 10.74 -8.67 7.17
C ASN A 115 11.59 -7.40 7.07
N LEU A 116 12.64 -7.42 6.25
CA LEU A 116 13.58 -6.31 6.05
C LEU A 116 12.93 -5.04 5.50
N ARG A 117 11.94 -5.15 4.62
CA ARG A 117 11.21 -3.98 4.08
C ARG A 117 10.36 -3.31 5.17
N THR A 118 9.84 -4.09 6.11
CA THR A 118 9.13 -3.55 7.28
C THR A 118 10.10 -2.78 8.17
N LYS A 119 11.26 -3.35 8.49
CA LYS A 119 12.33 -2.69 9.26
C LYS A 119 12.76 -1.37 8.62
N ASN A 120 13.11 -1.41 7.33
CA ASN A 120 13.45 -0.20 6.55
C ASN A 120 12.34 0.84 6.58
N GLY A 121 11.09 0.41 6.52
CA GLY A 121 9.96 1.33 6.59
C GLY A 121 9.83 2.03 7.95
N TYR A 122 10.18 1.39 9.07
CA TYR A 122 10.24 2.04 10.38
C TYR A 122 11.39 3.04 10.45
N LEU A 123 12.59 2.64 10.03
CA LEU A 123 13.76 3.54 10.01
C LEU A 123 13.54 4.74 9.09
N THR A 124 12.93 4.53 7.91
CA THR A 124 12.56 5.62 7.00
C THR A 124 11.58 6.60 7.64
N ALA A 125 10.57 6.12 8.37
CA ALA A 125 9.61 7.01 9.02
C ALA A 125 10.29 7.89 10.09
N VAL A 126 11.20 7.30 10.88
CA VAL A 126 11.99 8.03 11.88
C VAL A 126 12.91 9.05 11.18
N ARG A 127 13.63 8.65 10.12
CA ARG A 127 14.49 9.56 9.36
C ARG A 127 13.72 10.75 8.79
N GLN A 128 12.55 10.51 8.20
CA GLN A 128 11.72 11.58 7.65
C GLN A 128 11.17 12.53 8.73
N PHE A 129 10.80 12.00 9.88
CA PHE A 129 10.37 12.82 11.01
C PHE A 129 11.52 13.68 11.56
N LEU A 130 12.69 13.10 11.75
CA LEU A 130 13.86 13.84 12.23
C LEU A 130 14.36 14.86 11.20
N ASN A 131 14.35 14.55 9.90
CA ASN A 131 14.66 15.52 8.84
C ASN A 131 13.69 16.71 8.84
N TRP A 132 12.42 16.48 9.14
CA TRP A 132 11.44 17.56 9.29
C TRP A 132 11.70 18.39 10.56
N LEU A 133 12.24 17.77 11.61
CA LEU A 133 12.51 18.42 12.90
C LEU A 133 13.77 19.30 12.85
N VAL A 134 14.79 18.92 12.05
CA VAL A 134 16.08 19.61 11.96
C VAL A 134 15.95 21.13 11.69
N PRO A 135 15.19 21.59 10.69
CA PRO A 135 15.06 23.04 10.43
C PRO A 135 14.35 23.82 11.54
N LEU A 136 13.63 23.15 12.43
CA LEU A 136 12.94 23.78 13.56
C LEU A 136 13.87 23.99 14.78
N HIS A 137 15.04 23.33 14.79
CA HIS A 137 16.01 23.37 15.89
C HIS A 137 17.43 23.64 15.35
N PRO A 138 17.88 24.89 15.33
CA PRO A 138 19.21 25.25 14.83
C PRO A 138 20.35 24.43 15.46
N GLY A 139 21.21 23.88 14.63
CA GLY A 139 22.34 23.05 15.04
C GLY A 139 22.01 21.57 15.26
N LEU A 140 20.72 21.16 15.23
CA LEU A 140 20.35 19.75 15.29
C LEU A 140 20.78 19.03 14.00
N VAL A 141 21.44 17.89 14.15
CA VAL A 141 21.77 16.98 13.04
C VAL A 141 20.90 15.73 13.15
N ASN A 142 20.41 15.25 12.01
CA ASN A 142 19.60 14.03 12.02
C ASN A 142 20.49 12.79 12.24
N PRO A 143 20.46 12.14 13.41
CA PRO A 143 21.31 10.99 13.68
C PRO A 143 20.91 9.75 12.86
N ALA A 144 19.68 9.69 12.31
CA ALA A 144 19.22 8.57 11.49
C ALA A 144 19.89 8.54 10.09
N ASP A 145 20.52 9.63 9.65
CA ASP A 145 21.23 9.64 8.36
C ASP A 145 22.54 8.84 8.42
N PHE A 146 23.10 8.66 9.61
CA PHE A 146 24.31 7.87 9.85
C PHE A 146 24.03 6.38 10.12
N VAL A 147 22.76 5.96 10.16
CA VAL A 147 22.36 4.57 10.41
C VAL A 147 21.90 3.92 9.11
N GLN A 148 22.63 2.90 8.68
CA GLN A 148 22.28 2.18 7.45
C GLN A 148 21.07 1.28 7.65
N GLY A 149 20.18 1.28 6.67
CA GLY A 149 19.09 0.31 6.58
C GLY A 149 19.58 -1.08 6.17
N TRP A 150 18.62 -1.99 6.02
CA TRP A 150 18.88 -3.35 5.57
C TRP A 150 18.86 -3.42 4.04
N ARG A 151 19.83 -4.14 3.46
CA ARG A 151 19.82 -4.44 2.03
C ARG A 151 18.65 -5.37 1.70
N CYS A 152 17.73 -4.92 0.87
CA CYS A 152 16.61 -5.71 0.40
C CYS A 152 16.87 -6.13 -1.05
N SER A 153 16.59 -7.38 -1.37
CA SER A 153 16.59 -7.83 -2.77
C SER A 153 15.63 -6.96 -3.60
N ARG A 154 16.03 -6.61 -4.81
CA ARG A 154 15.18 -5.93 -5.79
C ARG A 154 14.13 -6.88 -6.38
N GLN A 155 14.33 -8.18 -6.25
CA GLN A 155 13.39 -9.18 -6.76
C GLN A 155 12.01 -9.00 -6.12
N HIS A 156 10.97 -9.14 -6.92
CA HIS A 156 9.61 -9.14 -6.42
C HIS A 156 9.38 -10.40 -5.56
N THR A 157 9.03 -10.21 -4.29
CA THR A 157 8.56 -11.30 -3.41
C THR A 157 7.16 -11.77 -3.79
N ARG A 158 6.48 -11.05 -4.66
CA ARG A 158 5.14 -11.37 -5.16
C ARG A 158 5.29 -12.00 -6.53
N ARG A 159 4.68 -13.17 -6.68
CA ARG A 159 4.65 -13.92 -7.92
C ARG A 159 3.46 -13.48 -8.77
N HIS A 160 3.60 -13.52 -10.08
CA HIS A 160 2.46 -13.46 -10.99
C HIS A 160 1.63 -14.75 -10.83
N LEU A 161 0.37 -14.71 -11.22
CA LEU A 161 -0.52 -15.85 -11.26
C LEU A 161 -0.33 -16.52 -12.63
N PRO A 162 0.03 -17.80 -12.72
CA PRO A 162 0.05 -18.51 -14.01
C PRO A 162 -1.31 -18.42 -14.73
N VAL A 163 -1.33 -18.56 -16.05
CA VAL A 163 -2.56 -18.44 -16.84
C VAL A 163 -3.62 -19.44 -16.38
N GLU A 164 -3.23 -20.68 -16.12
CA GLU A 164 -4.17 -21.72 -15.67
C GLU A 164 -4.69 -21.45 -14.26
N ASP A 165 -3.84 -20.94 -13.35
CA ASP A 165 -4.26 -20.53 -12.01
C ASP A 165 -5.23 -19.31 -12.08
N ALA A 166 -5.03 -18.40 -13.05
CA ALA A 166 -5.96 -17.29 -13.29
C ALA A 166 -7.32 -17.77 -13.82
N LYS A 167 -7.32 -18.73 -14.76
CA LYS A 167 -8.56 -19.36 -15.26
C LYS A 167 -9.31 -20.08 -14.13
N ALA A 168 -8.61 -20.87 -13.30
CA ALA A 168 -9.20 -21.57 -12.16
C ALA A 168 -9.85 -20.59 -11.17
N LEU A 169 -9.18 -19.46 -10.87
CA LEU A 169 -9.76 -18.39 -10.05
C LEU A 169 -11.07 -17.85 -10.65
N LEU A 170 -11.07 -17.54 -11.95
CA LEU A 170 -12.24 -16.98 -12.62
C LEU A 170 -13.41 -17.97 -12.61
N THR A 171 -13.17 -19.24 -12.91
CA THR A 171 -14.18 -20.31 -12.87
C THR A 171 -14.80 -20.42 -11.48
N VAL A 172 -13.99 -20.45 -10.43
CA VAL A 172 -14.50 -20.55 -9.04
C VAL A 172 -15.33 -19.31 -8.67
N LEU A 173 -14.91 -18.11 -9.05
CA LEU A 173 -15.70 -16.90 -8.78
C LEU A 173 -17.05 -16.89 -9.52
N GLU A 174 -17.11 -17.51 -10.70
CA GLU A 174 -18.31 -17.62 -11.52
C GLU A 174 -19.30 -18.67 -10.98
N THR A 175 -18.80 -19.78 -10.45
CA THR A 175 -19.58 -20.93 -10.06
C THR A 175 -19.81 -21.08 -8.55
N ASP A 176 -19.27 -20.24 -7.69
CA ASP A 176 -19.37 -20.35 -6.22
C ASP A 176 -20.84 -20.41 -5.76
N PRO A 177 -21.34 -21.58 -5.32
CA PRO A 177 -22.73 -21.72 -4.95
C PRO A 177 -23.14 -20.98 -3.67
N ARG A 178 -22.17 -20.53 -2.89
CA ARG A 178 -22.38 -19.76 -1.64
C ARG A 178 -22.70 -18.29 -1.90
N LYS A 179 -22.57 -17.83 -3.14
CA LYS A 179 -22.80 -16.45 -3.56
C LYS A 179 -24.08 -16.33 -4.39
N THR A 180 -24.75 -15.18 -4.27
CA THR A 180 -25.89 -14.87 -5.15
C THR A 180 -25.43 -14.64 -6.60
N GLY A 181 -26.34 -14.65 -7.56
CA GLY A 181 -26.04 -14.36 -8.96
C GLY A 181 -25.35 -13.00 -9.14
N GLU A 182 -25.87 -11.94 -8.46
CA GLU A 182 -25.24 -10.61 -8.46
C GLU A 182 -23.80 -10.64 -7.89
N GLN A 183 -23.60 -11.36 -6.79
CA GLN A 183 -22.27 -11.46 -6.17
C GLN A 183 -21.28 -12.20 -7.08
N ARG A 184 -21.70 -13.28 -7.74
CA ARG A 184 -20.86 -14.02 -8.69
C ARG A 184 -20.49 -13.13 -9.87
N ALA A 185 -21.47 -12.52 -10.54
CA ALA A 185 -21.24 -11.64 -11.68
C ALA A 185 -20.31 -10.46 -11.31
N ARG A 186 -20.54 -9.83 -10.15
CA ARG A 186 -19.64 -8.78 -9.63
C ARG A 186 -18.20 -9.27 -9.44
N ASN A 187 -18.04 -10.41 -8.77
CA ASN A 187 -16.73 -10.92 -8.40
C ASN A 187 -15.91 -11.32 -9.64
N VAL A 188 -16.56 -11.94 -10.61
CA VAL A 188 -15.95 -12.30 -11.90
C VAL A 188 -15.59 -11.06 -12.70
N ALA A 189 -16.53 -10.13 -12.90
CA ALA A 189 -16.26 -8.88 -13.64
C ALA A 189 -15.10 -8.10 -13.03
N MET A 190 -15.04 -8.04 -11.69
CA MET A 190 -13.96 -7.37 -10.96
C MET A 190 -12.61 -8.07 -11.18
N ALA A 191 -12.55 -9.40 -11.10
CA ALA A 191 -11.32 -10.16 -11.31
C ALA A 191 -10.83 -10.06 -12.76
N TYR A 192 -11.72 -10.15 -13.74
CA TYR A 192 -11.41 -9.92 -15.16
C TYR A 192 -10.84 -8.52 -15.38
N LEU A 193 -11.50 -7.49 -14.86
CA LEU A 193 -11.02 -6.11 -14.98
C LEU A 193 -9.62 -5.98 -14.38
N MET A 194 -9.36 -6.56 -13.21
CA MET A 194 -8.03 -6.50 -12.58
C MET A 194 -6.95 -7.22 -13.39
N LEU A 195 -7.25 -8.41 -13.93
CA LEU A 195 -6.31 -9.21 -14.72
C LEU A 195 -6.01 -8.61 -16.09
N LYS A 196 -7.01 -8.03 -16.76
CA LYS A 196 -6.86 -7.50 -18.13
C LYS A 196 -6.33 -6.06 -18.18
N THR A 197 -6.52 -5.28 -17.10
CA THR A 197 -6.12 -3.85 -17.09
C THR A 197 -5.01 -3.53 -16.10
N GLY A 198 -4.66 -4.47 -15.21
CA GLY A 198 -3.66 -4.28 -14.17
C GLY A 198 -4.03 -3.20 -13.14
N LEU A 199 -5.31 -2.92 -12.93
CA LEU A 199 -5.76 -1.93 -11.94
C LEU A 199 -5.32 -2.30 -10.52
N ARG A 200 -4.97 -1.28 -9.73
CA ARG A 200 -4.73 -1.44 -8.29
C ARG A 200 -6.06 -1.59 -7.56
N THR A 201 -6.07 -2.35 -6.47
CA THR A 201 -7.28 -2.56 -5.65
C THR A 201 -7.97 -1.25 -5.25
N ILE A 202 -7.21 -0.19 -4.97
CA ILE A 202 -7.77 1.11 -4.62
C ILE A 202 -8.44 1.81 -5.83
N GLU A 203 -7.91 1.62 -7.03
CA GLU A 203 -8.46 2.14 -8.27
C GLU A 203 -9.80 1.45 -8.57
N VAL A 204 -9.84 0.11 -8.46
CA VAL A 204 -11.09 -0.67 -8.56
C VAL A 204 -12.11 -0.24 -7.52
N SER A 205 -11.70 -0.05 -6.27
CA SER A 205 -12.59 0.42 -5.21
C SER A 205 -13.20 1.80 -5.49
N ARG A 206 -12.47 2.70 -6.16
CA ARG A 206 -12.88 4.09 -6.41
C ARG A 206 -13.58 4.29 -7.74
N SER A 207 -13.61 3.28 -8.62
CA SER A 207 -14.28 3.42 -9.92
C SER A 207 -15.78 3.62 -9.74
N ARG A 208 -16.35 4.46 -10.62
CA ARG A 208 -17.76 4.77 -10.73
C ARG A 208 -18.27 4.35 -12.11
N ILE A 209 -19.58 4.25 -12.26
CA ILE A 209 -20.22 3.89 -13.53
C ILE A 209 -19.90 4.95 -14.61
N GLU A 210 -19.99 6.24 -14.29
CA GLU A 210 -19.68 7.37 -15.18
C GLU A 210 -18.23 7.41 -15.70
N HIS A 211 -17.30 6.72 -15.00
CA HIS A 211 -15.92 6.62 -15.41
C HIS A 211 -15.72 5.63 -16.56
N LEU A 212 -16.70 4.76 -16.85
CA LEU A 212 -16.66 3.81 -17.95
C LEU A 212 -17.32 4.45 -19.17
N GLN A 213 -16.52 4.77 -20.17
CA GLN A 213 -16.94 5.46 -21.37
C GLN A 213 -16.58 4.67 -22.61
N GLU A 214 -17.44 4.68 -23.59
CA GLU A 214 -17.15 4.12 -24.91
C GLU A 214 -16.09 4.94 -25.62
N LEU A 215 -15.11 4.27 -26.21
CA LEU A 215 -14.01 4.89 -26.94
C LEU A 215 -14.12 4.65 -28.46
N VAL A 216 -14.46 3.42 -28.83
CA VAL A 216 -14.78 3.00 -30.18
C VAL A 216 -16.10 2.22 -30.10
N PRO A 217 -17.13 2.58 -30.87
CA PRO A 217 -18.43 1.94 -30.79
C PRO A 217 -18.33 0.42 -30.85
N ASP A 218 -18.93 -0.25 -29.87
CA ASP A 218 -19.01 -1.72 -29.70
C ASP A 218 -17.68 -2.49 -29.69
N GLU A 219 -16.53 -1.80 -29.63
CA GLU A 219 -15.21 -2.45 -29.67
C GLU A 219 -14.37 -2.16 -28.44
N LYS A 220 -14.28 -0.91 -28.04
CA LYS A 220 -13.33 -0.46 -27.03
C LYS A 220 -13.94 0.56 -26.09
N TRP A 221 -13.67 0.37 -24.82
CA TRP A 221 -14.09 1.28 -23.75
C TRP A 221 -12.87 1.79 -23.00
N ARG A 222 -13.07 2.90 -22.32
CA ARG A 222 -12.09 3.52 -21.43
C ARG A 222 -12.68 3.59 -20.03
N LEU A 223 -11.90 3.19 -19.04
CA LEU A 223 -12.23 3.42 -17.64
C LEU A 223 -11.27 4.47 -17.06
N TRP A 224 -11.82 5.60 -16.67
CA TRP A 224 -11.08 6.62 -15.95
C TRP A 224 -10.85 6.20 -14.51
N VAL A 225 -9.63 6.41 -13.99
CA VAL A 225 -9.22 5.93 -12.68
C VAL A 225 -8.47 6.99 -11.89
N HIS A 226 -8.68 6.97 -10.58
CA HIS A 226 -7.92 7.81 -9.66
C HIS A 226 -6.54 7.21 -9.43
N GLY A 227 -5.51 7.79 -10.02
CA GLY A 227 -4.11 7.40 -9.79
C GLY A 227 -3.74 7.40 -8.30
N LYS A 228 -2.64 6.75 -7.96
CA LYS A 228 -2.17 6.68 -6.56
C LYS A 228 -1.86 8.08 -6.04
N GLY A 229 -2.56 8.49 -4.98
CA GLY A 229 -2.37 9.80 -4.33
C GLY A 229 -3.08 10.96 -5.05
N ARG A 230 -3.91 10.70 -6.08
CA ARG A 230 -4.67 11.72 -6.80
C ARG A 230 -6.11 11.82 -6.33
N ALA A 231 -6.65 13.02 -6.34
CA ALA A 231 -8.03 13.29 -5.97
C ALA A 231 -9.01 13.10 -7.14
N SER A 232 -8.56 13.37 -8.38
CA SER A 232 -9.32 13.25 -9.62
C SER A 232 -9.02 11.95 -10.37
N ALA A 233 -9.96 11.53 -11.23
CA ALA A 233 -9.77 10.44 -12.18
C ALA A 233 -9.13 10.99 -13.45
N ASP A 234 -7.82 11.11 -13.47
CA ASP A 234 -7.00 11.73 -14.51
C ASP A 234 -6.12 10.74 -15.28
N GLU A 235 -6.12 9.49 -14.87
CA GLU A 235 -5.52 8.38 -15.60
C GLU A 235 -6.62 7.50 -16.20
N SER A 236 -6.32 6.74 -17.23
CA SER A 236 -7.30 5.82 -17.80
C SER A 236 -6.67 4.49 -18.19
N VAL A 237 -7.52 3.46 -18.27
CA VAL A 237 -7.18 2.15 -18.83
C VAL A 237 -8.15 1.82 -19.96
N GLN A 238 -7.68 1.12 -20.97
CA GLN A 238 -8.53 0.54 -21.99
C GLN A 238 -9.21 -0.70 -21.44
N VAL A 239 -10.51 -0.81 -21.66
CA VAL A 239 -11.33 -1.97 -21.31
C VAL A 239 -11.73 -2.66 -22.61
N LEU A 240 -11.41 -3.95 -22.73
CA LEU A 240 -11.75 -4.77 -23.90
C LEU A 240 -13.21 -5.22 -23.83
N LYS A 241 -13.80 -5.55 -24.97
CA LYS A 241 -15.19 -6.00 -25.13
C LYS A 241 -15.57 -7.09 -24.12
N GLU A 242 -14.76 -8.13 -24.02
CA GLU A 242 -14.95 -9.25 -23.08
C GLU A 242 -15.14 -8.78 -21.62
N VAL A 243 -14.36 -7.78 -21.18
CA VAL A 243 -14.46 -7.22 -19.81
C VAL A 243 -15.69 -6.34 -19.66
N TYR A 244 -16.00 -5.55 -20.70
CA TYR A 244 -17.17 -4.69 -20.73
C TYR A 244 -18.47 -5.50 -20.64
N GLU A 245 -18.60 -6.56 -21.42
CA GLU A 245 -19.77 -7.45 -21.39
C GLU A 245 -20.02 -8.04 -19.99
N ARG A 246 -18.95 -8.46 -19.31
CA ARG A 246 -19.05 -8.95 -17.92
C ARG A 246 -19.44 -7.84 -16.94
N LEU A 247 -18.95 -6.61 -17.15
CA LEU A 247 -19.38 -5.47 -16.34
C LEU A 247 -20.87 -5.18 -16.57
N GLN A 248 -21.37 -5.21 -17.82
CA GLN A 248 -22.77 -4.99 -18.14
C GLN A 248 -23.66 -6.11 -17.55
N ALA A 249 -23.24 -7.36 -17.67
CA ALA A 249 -23.95 -8.49 -17.06
C ALA A 249 -24.08 -8.35 -15.52
N TYR A 250 -23.04 -7.85 -14.86
CA TYR A 250 -23.11 -7.54 -13.44
C TYR A 250 -24.04 -6.35 -13.17
N LEU A 251 -23.91 -5.25 -13.90
CA LEU A 251 -24.71 -4.04 -13.67
C LEU A 251 -26.20 -4.30 -13.89
N ALA A 252 -26.57 -5.17 -14.85
CA ALA A 252 -27.94 -5.59 -15.10
C ALA A 252 -28.57 -6.37 -13.92
N LEU A 253 -27.78 -7.00 -13.10
CA LEU A 253 -28.25 -7.72 -11.90
C LEU A 253 -28.36 -6.84 -10.66
N ARG A 254 -27.91 -5.59 -10.73
CA ARG A 254 -28.05 -4.66 -9.59
C ARG A 254 -29.46 -4.11 -9.50
N PRO A 255 -30.01 -4.00 -8.28
CA PRO A 255 -31.39 -3.53 -8.09
C PRO A 255 -31.51 -2.02 -8.42
N GLY A 256 -32.59 -1.66 -9.09
CA GLY A 256 -33.02 -0.29 -9.37
C GLY A 256 -32.29 0.40 -10.51
N PRO A 257 -32.72 1.63 -10.87
CA PRO A 257 -32.06 2.43 -11.88
C PRO A 257 -30.70 2.92 -11.34
N LEU A 258 -29.61 2.64 -12.07
CA LEU A 258 -28.25 3.01 -11.69
C LEU A 258 -27.92 4.42 -12.17
N GLN A 259 -27.30 5.21 -11.28
CA GLN A 259 -26.78 6.53 -11.61
C GLN A 259 -25.28 6.47 -11.91
N GLY A 260 -24.81 7.37 -12.79
CA GLY A 260 -23.39 7.45 -13.16
C GLY A 260 -22.43 7.63 -11.97
N SER A 261 -22.89 8.41 -10.97
CA SER A 261 -22.11 8.69 -9.74
C SER A 261 -21.97 7.49 -8.80
N GLU A 262 -22.72 6.43 -9.01
CA GLU A 262 -22.63 5.23 -8.19
C GLU A 262 -21.32 4.47 -8.39
N PRO A 263 -20.87 3.71 -7.35
CA PRO A 263 -19.69 2.88 -7.48
C PRO A 263 -19.89 1.80 -8.55
N LEU A 264 -18.88 1.60 -9.39
CA LEU A 264 -18.87 0.54 -10.39
C LEU A 264 -19.02 -0.84 -9.72
N PHE A 265 -18.35 -1.05 -8.58
CA PHE A 265 -18.49 -2.27 -7.77
C PHE A 265 -19.08 -1.94 -6.41
N ALA A 266 -20.27 -2.43 -6.17
CA ALA A 266 -21.04 -2.14 -4.96
C ALA A 266 -21.18 -3.34 -4.02
N THR A 267 -21.50 -3.06 -2.76
CA THR A 267 -21.92 -4.07 -1.78
C THR A 267 -23.30 -4.59 -2.11
N THR A 268 -23.54 -5.88 -1.87
CA THR A 268 -24.87 -6.49 -1.81
C THR A 268 -25.40 -6.42 -0.39
N ALA A 269 -26.71 -6.38 -0.20
CA ALA A 269 -27.30 -6.47 1.13
C ALA A 269 -26.88 -7.78 1.81
N CYS A 270 -26.61 -7.70 3.09
CA CYS A 270 -26.34 -8.85 3.94
C CYS A 270 -27.10 -8.64 5.26
N TYR A 271 -27.76 -9.67 5.72
CA TYR A 271 -28.62 -9.65 6.91
C TYR A 271 -28.07 -10.65 7.94
N ASP A 272 -28.28 -10.40 9.21
CA ASP A 272 -28.06 -11.37 10.28
C ASP A 272 -29.22 -12.38 10.35
N ARG A 273 -29.13 -13.33 11.29
CA ARG A 273 -30.19 -14.35 11.49
C ARG A 273 -31.52 -13.75 11.97
N SER A 274 -31.48 -12.54 12.51
CA SER A 274 -32.65 -11.80 13.01
C SER A 274 -33.22 -10.85 11.95
N GLY A 275 -32.67 -10.81 10.72
CA GLY A 275 -33.12 -9.93 9.65
C GLY A 275 -32.56 -8.51 9.69
N ASN A 276 -31.64 -8.19 10.62
CA ASN A 276 -31.02 -6.87 10.69
C ASN A 276 -29.98 -6.72 9.59
N VAL A 277 -29.89 -5.52 9.01
CA VAL A 277 -28.94 -5.21 7.95
C VAL A 277 -27.50 -5.11 8.51
N LEU A 278 -26.68 -6.11 8.23
CA LEU A 278 -25.24 -6.10 8.52
C LEU A 278 -24.46 -5.27 7.49
N THR A 279 -24.87 -5.33 6.23
CA THR A 279 -24.28 -4.54 5.15
C THR A 279 -25.40 -4.04 4.25
N ALA A 280 -25.47 -2.73 4.04
CA ALA A 280 -26.39 -2.14 3.08
C ALA A 280 -25.90 -2.38 1.64
N ALA A 281 -26.83 -2.59 0.70
CA ALA A 281 -26.54 -2.65 -0.73
C ALA A 281 -26.11 -1.28 -1.27
N GLY A 282 -25.51 -1.26 -2.44
CA GLY A 282 -25.17 -0.03 -3.20
C GLY A 282 -23.96 0.75 -2.69
N LYS A 283 -23.37 0.41 -1.54
CA LYS A 283 -22.18 1.10 -1.04
C LYS A 283 -20.93 0.64 -1.79
N ARG A 284 -19.96 1.54 -1.95
CA ARG A 284 -18.66 1.23 -2.55
C ARG A 284 -17.97 0.07 -1.86
N LEU A 285 -17.50 -0.93 -2.63
CA LEU A 285 -16.64 -1.98 -2.11
C LEU A 285 -15.33 -1.41 -1.58
N SER A 286 -15.03 -1.65 -0.30
CA SER A 286 -13.75 -1.27 0.27
C SER A 286 -12.62 -2.14 -0.29
N THR A 287 -11.38 -1.62 -0.27
CA THR A 287 -10.19 -2.41 -0.64
C THR A 287 -10.07 -3.69 0.19
N ARG A 288 -10.48 -3.65 1.46
CA ARG A 288 -10.50 -4.84 2.35
C ARG A 288 -11.52 -5.88 1.87
N ALA A 289 -12.69 -5.45 1.42
CA ALA A 289 -13.70 -6.36 0.86
C ALA A 289 -13.20 -7.02 -0.44
N ILE A 290 -12.59 -6.23 -1.34
CA ILE A 290 -11.98 -6.74 -2.57
C ILE A 290 -10.88 -7.77 -2.24
N HIS A 291 -10.00 -7.45 -1.28
CA HIS A 291 -8.97 -8.39 -0.83
C HIS A 291 -9.56 -9.69 -0.31
N ARG A 292 -10.63 -9.62 0.49
CA ARG A 292 -11.31 -10.81 1.01
C ARG A 292 -11.90 -11.68 -0.12
N ILE A 293 -12.62 -11.06 -1.06
CA ILE A 293 -13.27 -11.76 -2.19
C ILE A 293 -12.23 -12.51 -3.03
N ILE A 294 -11.18 -11.82 -3.46
CA ILE A 294 -10.14 -12.43 -4.31
C ILE A 294 -9.33 -13.47 -3.53
N THR A 295 -9.01 -13.24 -2.26
CA THR A 295 -8.28 -14.21 -1.44
C THR A 295 -9.11 -15.48 -1.22
N GLU A 296 -10.41 -15.34 -0.96
CA GLU A 296 -11.35 -16.47 -0.86
C GLU A 296 -11.41 -17.25 -2.17
N GLY A 297 -11.51 -16.55 -3.31
CA GLY A 297 -11.48 -17.19 -4.63
C GLY A 297 -10.17 -17.96 -4.89
N LEU A 298 -9.02 -17.39 -4.56
CA LEU A 298 -7.72 -18.05 -4.70
C LEU A 298 -7.59 -19.30 -3.82
N LEU A 299 -8.16 -19.27 -2.60
CA LEU A 299 -8.19 -20.42 -1.70
C LEU A 299 -9.08 -21.54 -2.25
N LEU A 300 -10.28 -21.20 -2.71
CA LEU A 300 -11.23 -22.17 -3.27
C LEU A 300 -10.73 -22.79 -4.57
N ALA A 301 -10.06 -22.02 -5.40
CA ALA A 301 -9.42 -22.51 -6.62
C ALA A 301 -8.18 -23.39 -6.34
N GLY A 302 -7.73 -23.52 -5.08
CA GLY A 302 -6.53 -24.28 -4.71
C GLY A 302 -5.22 -23.62 -5.16
N VAL A 303 -5.26 -22.37 -5.66
CA VAL A 303 -4.10 -21.67 -6.25
C VAL A 303 -3.44 -20.67 -5.28
N LYS A 304 -3.91 -20.60 -4.06
CA LYS A 304 -3.33 -19.73 -3.03
C LYS A 304 -2.04 -20.32 -2.48
N LYS A 305 -0.91 -19.81 -2.98
CA LYS A 305 0.46 -20.23 -2.60
C LYS A 305 1.21 -19.07 -1.93
N PRO A 306 2.34 -19.30 -1.22
CA PRO A 306 3.22 -18.23 -0.76
C PRO A 306 3.63 -17.31 -1.91
N GLY A 307 3.48 -15.99 -1.72
CA GLY A 307 3.75 -14.99 -2.75
C GLY A 307 2.55 -14.68 -3.66
N ILE A 308 1.52 -15.52 -3.75
CA ILE A 308 0.27 -15.25 -4.47
C ILE A 308 -0.69 -14.49 -3.57
N VAL A 309 -1.00 -13.28 -3.94
CA VAL A 309 -1.88 -12.35 -3.22
C VAL A 309 -2.76 -11.58 -4.21
N VAL A 310 -3.72 -10.82 -3.73
CA VAL A 310 -4.61 -10.01 -4.61
C VAL A 310 -3.82 -9.15 -5.59
N HIS A 311 -2.67 -8.59 -5.18
CA HIS A 311 -1.82 -7.80 -6.07
C HIS A 311 -1.14 -8.64 -7.17
N SER A 312 -1.11 -9.97 -7.02
CA SER A 312 -0.62 -10.88 -8.06
C SER A 312 -1.44 -10.80 -9.34
N LEU A 313 -2.76 -10.52 -9.25
CA LEU A 313 -3.59 -10.29 -10.44
C LEU A 313 -3.02 -9.15 -11.29
N ARG A 314 -2.61 -8.04 -10.64
CA ARG A 314 -1.96 -6.94 -11.33
C ARG A 314 -0.57 -7.29 -11.85
N HIS A 315 0.20 -8.13 -11.13
CA HIS A 315 1.51 -8.59 -11.59
C HIS A 315 1.39 -9.52 -12.80
N SER A 316 0.30 -10.28 -12.92
CA SER A 316 0.05 -11.17 -14.07
C SER A 316 -0.21 -10.39 -15.35
N THR A 317 -0.82 -9.20 -15.28
CA THR A 317 -1.17 -8.40 -16.47
C THR A 317 0.03 -8.10 -17.37
N PRO A 318 1.15 -7.49 -16.88
CA PRO A 318 2.31 -7.24 -17.71
C PRO A 318 2.99 -8.53 -18.18
N THR A 319 3.06 -9.57 -17.33
CA THR A 319 3.62 -10.87 -17.70
C THR A 319 2.84 -11.50 -18.83
N PHE A 320 1.50 -11.54 -18.76
CA PHE A 320 0.66 -12.07 -19.84
C PHE A 320 0.78 -11.26 -21.14
N ALA A 321 0.87 -9.93 -21.03
CA ALA A 321 1.06 -9.09 -22.22
C ALA A 321 2.42 -9.38 -22.89
N LEU A 322 3.48 -9.47 -22.13
CA LEU A 322 4.84 -9.75 -22.64
C LEU A 322 4.98 -11.16 -23.20
N LEU A 323 4.35 -12.17 -22.58
CA LEU A 323 4.29 -13.54 -23.10
C LEU A 323 3.53 -13.64 -24.44
N ASN A 324 2.72 -12.63 -24.78
CA ASN A 324 2.04 -12.49 -26.06
C ASN A 324 2.67 -11.36 -26.92
N ASP A 325 3.98 -11.20 -26.85
CA ASP A 325 4.81 -10.31 -27.68
C ASP A 325 4.42 -8.82 -27.62
N ALA A 326 3.77 -8.37 -26.55
CA ALA A 326 3.47 -6.96 -26.39
C ALA A 326 4.73 -6.13 -26.19
N ASN A 327 4.87 -5.04 -26.92
CA ASN A 327 6.00 -4.12 -26.79
C ASN A 327 6.12 -3.59 -25.34
N PRO A 328 7.31 -3.70 -24.69
CA PRO A 328 7.52 -3.29 -23.30
C PRO A 328 7.10 -1.83 -22.99
N THR A 329 7.32 -0.90 -23.93
CA THR A 329 6.91 0.50 -23.76
C THR A 329 5.38 0.65 -23.71
N ARG A 330 4.65 -0.15 -24.51
CA ARG A 330 3.18 -0.20 -24.45
C ARG A 330 2.71 -0.80 -23.13
N VAL A 331 3.39 -1.83 -22.63
CA VAL A 331 3.13 -2.44 -21.32
C VAL A 331 3.38 -1.44 -20.19
N GLN A 332 4.46 -0.66 -20.24
CA GLN A 332 4.72 0.43 -19.28
C GLN A 332 3.56 1.43 -19.23
N LYS A 333 3.08 1.88 -20.40
CA LYS A 333 1.95 2.83 -20.49
C LYS A 333 0.65 2.21 -19.95
N MET A 334 0.33 0.97 -20.34
CA MET A 334 -0.84 0.23 -19.87
C MET A 334 -0.84 0.10 -18.35
N MET A 335 0.31 -0.24 -17.76
CA MET A 335 0.47 -0.38 -16.32
C MET A 335 0.59 0.95 -15.57
N ARG A 336 0.73 2.06 -16.28
CA ARG A 336 0.94 3.41 -15.72
C ARG A 336 2.15 3.43 -14.77
N HIS A 337 3.27 2.84 -15.22
CA HIS A 337 4.53 2.87 -14.48
C HIS A 337 5.28 4.16 -14.79
N GLN A 338 5.56 4.96 -13.77
CA GLN A 338 6.30 6.22 -13.91
C GLN A 338 7.75 6.01 -14.41
N HIS A 339 8.38 4.91 -13.97
CA HIS A 339 9.75 4.57 -14.35
C HIS A 339 9.77 3.25 -15.10
N TYR A 340 10.49 3.19 -16.21
CA TYR A 340 10.64 1.99 -17.04
C TYR A 340 11.23 0.82 -16.24
N ALA A 341 12.18 1.08 -15.34
CA ALA A 341 12.76 0.09 -14.43
C ALA A 341 11.73 -0.76 -13.66
N THR A 342 10.49 -0.28 -13.50
CA THR A 342 9.41 -1.09 -12.92
C THR A 342 8.84 -2.11 -13.91
N THR A 343 8.85 -1.81 -15.20
CA THR A 343 8.40 -2.72 -16.26
C THR A 343 9.52 -3.69 -16.65
N GLU A 344 10.75 -3.23 -16.65
CA GLU A 344 11.96 -4.00 -16.97
C GLU A 344 12.06 -5.31 -16.17
N ILE A 345 11.67 -5.30 -14.91
CA ILE A 345 11.65 -6.50 -14.06
C ILE A 345 10.78 -7.61 -14.68
N TYR A 346 9.65 -7.26 -15.30
CA TYR A 346 8.77 -8.22 -15.98
C TYR A 346 9.34 -8.66 -17.32
N VAL A 347 10.03 -7.76 -18.02
CA VAL A 347 10.74 -8.09 -19.28
C VAL A 347 11.82 -9.11 -18.99
N GLU A 348 12.69 -8.86 -17.99
CA GLU A 348 13.73 -9.79 -17.57
C GLU A 348 13.15 -11.15 -17.12
N GLU A 349 12.04 -11.13 -16.38
CA GLU A 349 11.36 -12.34 -15.91
C GLU A 349 10.85 -13.18 -17.09
N VAL A 350 10.20 -12.54 -18.07
CA VAL A 350 9.67 -13.22 -19.27
C VAL A 350 10.78 -13.70 -20.19
N GLN A 351 11.82 -12.88 -20.42
CA GLN A 351 12.97 -13.30 -21.21
C GLN A 351 13.65 -14.53 -20.61
N ARG A 352 13.83 -14.55 -19.29
CA ARG A 352 14.39 -15.73 -18.60
C ARG A 352 13.52 -16.97 -18.74
N LEU A 353 12.19 -16.82 -18.85
CA LEU A 353 11.25 -17.93 -19.05
C LEU A 353 11.27 -18.47 -20.49
N LEU A 354 11.53 -17.58 -21.48
CA LEU A 354 11.45 -17.93 -22.89
C LEU A 354 12.83 -18.26 -23.52
N GLU A 355 13.87 -17.63 -23.03
CA GLU A 355 15.21 -17.65 -23.63
C GLU A 355 16.28 -17.83 -22.54
N GLY A 356 16.07 -18.74 -21.60
CA GLY A 356 17.06 -19.04 -20.57
C GLY A 356 18.34 -19.53 -21.20
N ALA A 357 19.51 -18.94 -20.87
CA ALA A 357 20.80 -19.40 -21.31
C ALA A 357 21.07 -20.86 -20.89
N GLU A 358 20.38 -21.33 -19.85
CA GLU A 358 20.38 -22.68 -19.36
C GLU A 358 19.93 -23.69 -20.42
N ASP A 359 19.04 -23.32 -21.34
CA ASP A 359 18.57 -24.16 -22.44
C ASP A 359 19.70 -24.50 -23.44
N ALA A 360 20.71 -23.62 -23.53
CA ALA A 360 21.90 -23.84 -24.34
C ALA A 360 22.91 -24.82 -23.69
N VAL A 361 22.79 -25.07 -22.39
CA VAL A 361 23.71 -25.95 -21.65
C VAL A 361 23.34 -27.44 -21.80
N THR A 362 22.15 -27.74 -22.33
CA THR A 362 21.67 -29.13 -22.51
C THR A 362 22.43 -29.96 -23.57
N GLN A 363 23.45 -29.37 -24.20
CA GLN A 363 24.28 -30.04 -25.21
C GLN A 363 25.64 -30.55 -24.66
N ILE A 364 25.82 -30.64 -23.34
CA ILE A 364 27.00 -31.19 -22.71
C ILE A 364 26.78 -32.66 -22.35
#